data_5b682632115d2323ddc09889db83b816
#
_entry.id   5b682632115d2323ddc09889db83b816
#
_cell.length_a   1.000
_cell.length_b   1.000
_cell.length_c   1.000
_cell.angle_alpha   90.00
_cell.angle_beta   90.00
_cell.angle_gamma   90.00
#
_symmetry.space_group_name_H-M   'P 1'
#
loop_
_entity.id
_entity.type
_entity.pdbx_description
1 polymer ?
#
loop_
_entity_poly.entity_id
_entity_poly.type
_entity_poly.pdbx_seq_one_letter_code
_entity_poly.pdbx_strand_id
1 'polypeptide(L)'
;TLEEEYPVSGFGRGLKLKAKRVKGDGTVSRVTRSPGEVLLEYNSIAGAARGIGAALAKIECKESTPFKTLGIMLDVSRNMVMTVDHLKMWFRRLALSGYNMIMLYTEDTYELPDEPFFGHLRGAYTLEEIRELDEYAKCLGIELVGCIQTLGHLEQIIKWGGAYDKVRDTASVLLVDEPKTYALIEKMIAFWSEALGSRRIHIGMDETHDLGRGRFLDKFGYESGFELFNRHLGKVNELCKKAGLAPMIWSDMYFRLSNADQNYYDL
;
A
#
# COMPACT_ATOMS: atom_id res chain seq x y z
N THR A 1 -24.84 -5.53 -8.81
CA THR A 1 -25.11 -6.45 -7.66
C THR A 1 -24.16 -7.65 -7.74
N LEU A 2 -24.04 -8.44 -6.64
CA LEU A 2 -23.26 -9.69 -6.64
C LEU A 2 -23.79 -10.70 -7.68
N GLU A 3 -25.06 -10.69 -7.98
CA GLU A 3 -25.68 -11.57 -8.97
C GLU A 3 -25.31 -11.18 -10.40
N GLU A 4 -25.21 -9.90 -10.70
CA GLU A 4 -24.76 -9.39 -12.00
C GLU A 4 -23.29 -9.74 -12.22
N GLU A 5 -22.46 -9.62 -11.20
CA GLU A 5 -21.02 -9.90 -11.27
C GLU A 5 -20.73 -11.42 -11.20
N TYR A 6 -21.57 -12.19 -10.49
CA TYR A 6 -21.41 -13.65 -10.30
C TYR A 6 -22.71 -14.41 -10.59
N PRO A 7 -23.16 -14.45 -11.83
CA PRO A 7 -24.50 -15.01 -12.19
C PRO A 7 -24.67 -16.50 -11.90
N VAL A 8 -23.57 -17.22 -11.69
CA VAL A 8 -23.59 -18.67 -11.37
C VAL A 8 -23.84 -18.98 -9.91
N SER A 9 -23.86 -17.96 -9.04
CA SER A 9 -24.02 -18.14 -7.59
C SER A 9 -25.39 -18.70 -7.19
N GLY A 10 -26.41 -18.33 -7.94
CA GLY A 10 -27.82 -18.64 -7.60
C GLY A 10 -28.39 -17.76 -6.48
N PHE A 11 -27.66 -16.77 -5.96
CA PHE A 11 -28.25 -15.77 -5.07
C PHE A 11 -29.30 -14.96 -5.85
N GLY A 12 -30.44 -14.69 -5.21
CA GLY A 12 -31.59 -14.04 -5.86
C GLY A 12 -32.53 -15.00 -6.57
N ARG A 13 -32.19 -16.28 -6.76
CA ARG A 13 -33.03 -17.32 -7.33
C ARG A 13 -33.70 -18.22 -6.27
N GLY A 14 -34.18 -17.61 -5.20
CA GLY A 14 -34.80 -18.35 -4.10
C GLY A 14 -33.84 -18.89 -3.04
N LEU A 15 -32.54 -18.66 -3.18
CA LEU A 15 -31.56 -18.98 -2.15
C LEU A 15 -31.53 -17.88 -1.07
N LYS A 16 -31.78 -18.27 0.19
CA LYS A 16 -31.73 -17.35 1.32
C LYS A 16 -30.35 -17.35 1.96
N LEU A 17 -29.74 -16.19 2.06
CA LEU A 17 -28.51 -16.00 2.85
C LEU A 17 -28.89 -15.55 4.26
N LYS A 18 -28.59 -16.35 5.28
CA LYS A 18 -28.64 -15.98 6.69
C LYS A 18 -27.26 -15.70 7.21
N ALA A 19 -27.04 -14.51 7.75
CA ALA A 19 -25.78 -14.08 8.32
C ALA A 19 -25.89 -13.99 9.85
N LYS A 20 -24.95 -14.60 10.58
CA LYS A 20 -24.90 -14.63 12.05
C LYS A 20 -23.53 -14.24 12.53
N ARG A 21 -23.48 -13.19 13.36
CA ARG A 21 -22.24 -12.81 14.02
C ARG A 21 -21.97 -13.76 15.20
N VAL A 22 -20.74 -14.27 15.27
CA VAL A 22 -20.28 -15.18 16.33
C VAL A 22 -19.08 -14.59 17.07
N LYS A 23 -18.77 -15.12 18.25
CA LYS A 23 -17.53 -14.80 18.96
C LYS A 23 -16.43 -15.75 18.45
N GLY A 24 -15.18 -15.28 18.47
CA GLY A 24 -14.00 -16.06 18.12
C GLY A 24 -12.76 -15.17 18.04
N ASP A 25 -11.61 -15.79 18.22
CA ASP A 25 -10.31 -15.14 18.08
C ASP A 25 -9.88 -15.12 16.61
N GLY A 26 -9.16 -14.07 16.21
CA GLY A 26 -8.74 -13.87 14.84
C GLY A 26 -9.91 -13.62 13.89
N THR A 27 -9.84 -14.14 12.66
CA THR A 27 -10.91 -14.05 11.66
C THR A 27 -11.62 -15.39 11.54
N VAL A 28 -12.93 -15.41 11.69
CA VAL A 28 -13.79 -16.60 11.59
C VAL A 28 -14.71 -16.45 10.39
N SER A 29 -14.79 -17.50 9.58
CA SER A 29 -15.74 -17.65 8.48
C SER A 29 -16.23 -19.09 8.41
N ARG A 30 -17.56 -19.31 8.53
CA ARG A 30 -18.19 -20.63 8.39
C ARG A 30 -19.37 -20.52 7.47
N VAL A 31 -19.43 -21.41 6.51
CA VAL A 31 -20.53 -21.51 5.54
C VAL A 31 -21.12 -22.89 5.56
N THR A 32 -22.40 -23.00 5.87
CA THR A 32 -23.17 -24.24 5.83
C THR A 32 -24.30 -24.06 4.83
N ARG A 33 -24.53 -25.07 4.00
CA ARG A 33 -25.56 -25.09 2.96
C ARG A 33 -26.65 -26.10 3.31
N SER A 34 -27.91 -25.69 3.05
CA SER A 34 -29.08 -26.56 3.10
C SER A 34 -29.98 -26.23 1.90
N PRO A 35 -30.98 -27.07 1.59
CA PRO A 35 -31.89 -26.79 0.49
C PRO A 35 -32.54 -25.41 0.63
N GLY A 36 -32.27 -24.52 -0.34
CA GLY A 36 -32.81 -23.16 -0.37
C GLY A 36 -32.18 -22.14 0.59
N GLU A 37 -31.18 -22.52 1.40
CA GLU A 37 -30.57 -21.63 2.39
C GLU A 37 -29.07 -21.82 2.52
N VAL A 38 -28.36 -20.70 2.74
CA VAL A 38 -26.94 -20.65 3.14
C VAL A 38 -26.85 -19.92 4.47
N LEU A 39 -26.26 -20.56 5.48
CA LEU A 39 -25.90 -19.94 6.75
C LEU A 39 -24.45 -19.52 6.73
N LEU A 40 -24.21 -18.23 6.95
CA LEU A 40 -22.88 -17.63 7.11
C LEU A 40 -22.70 -17.22 8.57
N GLU A 41 -21.73 -17.80 9.26
CA GLU A 41 -21.30 -17.38 10.59
C GLU A 41 -19.94 -16.67 10.48
N TYR A 42 -19.82 -15.48 11.08
CA TYR A 42 -18.64 -14.62 10.98
C TYR A 42 -18.44 -13.80 12.25
N ASN A 43 -17.19 -13.31 12.49
CA ASN A 43 -16.90 -12.42 13.60
C ASN A 43 -16.40 -11.01 13.16
N SER A 44 -16.03 -10.84 11.90
CA SER A 44 -15.52 -9.60 11.32
C SER A 44 -16.06 -9.38 9.91
N ILE A 45 -15.95 -8.17 9.37
CA ILE A 45 -16.37 -7.88 7.98
C ILE A 45 -15.55 -8.72 7.00
N ALA A 46 -14.25 -8.86 7.22
CA ALA A 46 -13.37 -9.71 6.40
C ALA A 46 -13.83 -11.19 6.42
N GLY A 47 -14.19 -11.71 7.61
CA GLY A 47 -14.77 -13.06 7.74
C GLY A 47 -16.10 -13.21 7.02
N ALA A 48 -16.95 -12.18 7.05
CA ALA A 48 -18.19 -12.16 6.29
C ALA A 48 -17.94 -12.15 4.78
N ALA A 49 -17.05 -11.30 4.29
CA ALA A 49 -16.70 -11.23 2.87
C ALA A 49 -16.10 -12.56 2.37
N ARG A 50 -15.18 -13.16 3.12
CA ARG A 50 -14.63 -14.49 2.82
C ARG A 50 -15.70 -15.56 2.73
N GLY A 51 -16.65 -15.57 3.69
CA GLY A 51 -17.76 -16.51 3.69
C GLY A 51 -18.72 -16.31 2.52
N ILE A 52 -18.98 -15.07 2.12
CA ILE A 52 -19.72 -14.78 0.89
C ILE A 52 -18.98 -15.35 -0.32
N GLY A 53 -17.65 -15.19 -0.40
CA GLY A 53 -16.84 -15.77 -1.46
C GLY A 53 -16.95 -17.29 -1.52
N ALA A 54 -16.86 -17.99 -0.38
CA ALA A 54 -17.09 -19.44 -0.31
C ALA A 54 -18.52 -19.83 -0.75
N ALA A 55 -19.53 -19.09 -0.30
CA ALA A 55 -20.91 -19.33 -0.67
C ALA A 55 -21.17 -19.15 -2.18
N LEU A 56 -20.57 -18.12 -2.79
CA LEU A 56 -20.62 -17.88 -4.25
C LEU A 56 -19.96 -19.03 -5.02
N ALA A 57 -18.81 -19.52 -4.53
CA ALA A 57 -18.12 -20.69 -5.07
C ALA A 57 -18.83 -22.03 -4.78
N LYS A 58 -19.98 -22.02 -4.07
CA LYS A 58 -20.74 -23.20 -3.62
C LYS A 58 -19.95 -24.13 -2.69
N ILE A 59 -19.00 -23.57 -1.94
CA ILE A 59 -18.14 -24.31 -1.01
C ILE A 59 -18.69 -24.13 0.41
N GLU A 60 -18.80 -25.24 1.15
CA GLU A 60 -18.95 -25.20 2.60
C GLU A 60 -17.56 -25.06 3.23
N CYS A 61 -17.45 -24.22 4.24
CA CYS A 61 -16.17 -24.03 4.93
C CYS A 61 -16.34 -23.80 6.42
N LYS A 62 -15.32 -24.16 7.16
CA LYS A 62 -15.15 -23.82 8.58
C LYS A 62 -13.71 -23.35 8.79
N GLU A 63 -13.51 -22.07 8.56
CA GLU A 63 -12.21 -21.46 8.57
C GLU A 63 -12.05 -20.56 9.81
N SER A 64 -10.86 -20.58 10.38
CA SER A 64 -10.42 -19.60 11.38
C SER A 64 -8.93 -19.39 11.25
N THR A 65 -8.48 -18.15 11.46
CA THR A 65 -7.06 -17.81 11.45
C THR A 65 -6.72 -16.89 12.62
N PRO A 66 -5.59 -17.11 13.30
CA PRO A 66 -5.10 -16.21 14.34
C PRO A 66 -4.58 -14.88 13.76
N PHE A 67 -4.27 -14.84 12.47
CA PHE A 67 -3.78 -13.62 11.81
C PHE A 67 -4.89 -12.57 11.74
N LYS A 68 -4.55 -11.36 12.19
CA LYS A 68 -5.45 -10.20 12.13
C LYS A 68 -5.41 -9.51 10.78
N THR A 69 -4.31 -9.63 10.06
CA THR A 69 -4.08 -8.98 8.77
C THR A 69 -3.68 -10.02 7.73
N LEU A 70 -4.39 -10.01 6.60
CA LEU A 70 -4.00 -10.64 5.35
C LEU A 70 -3.98 -9.55 4.29
N GLY A 71 -2.78 -9.16 3.87
CA GLY A 71 -2.56 -8.03 2.98
C GLY A 71 -1.96 -8.42 1.64
N ILE A 72 -2.16 -7.54 0.67
CA ILE A 72 -1.50 -7.59 -0.64
C ILE A 72 -1.05 -6.19 -1.02
N MET A 73 0.07 -6.08 -1.72
CA MET A 73 0.51 -4.86 -2.37
C MET A 73 0.17 -4.92 -3.85
N LEU A 74 -0.53 -3.89 -4.35
CA LEU A 74 -0.83 -3.69 -5.76
C LEU A 74 0.09 -2.60 -6.29
N ASP A 75 0.87 -2.94 -7.31
CA ASP A 75 1.70 -1.97 -8.01
C ASP A 75 0.84 -1.18 -9.00
N VAL A 76 0.67 0.10 -8.74
CA VAL A 76 -0.10 1.03 -9.57
C VAL A 76 0.80 2.12 -10.17
N SER A 77 2.09 1.83 -10.33
CA SER A 77 3.09 2.77 -10.83
C SER A 77 3.89 2.25 -12.01
N ARG A 78 4.55 1.08 -11.89
CA ARG A 78 5.59 0.65 -12.84
C ARG A 78 5.04 0.12 -14.17
N ASN A 79 3.94 -0.62 -14.15
CA ASN A 79 3.35 -1.21 -15.37
C ASN A 79 2.21 -0.35 -15.92
N MET A 80 1.21 -0.08 -15.09
CA MET A 80 0.08 0.78 -15.44
C MET A 80 -0.56 1.37 -14.17
N VAL A 81 -1.22 2.51 -14.33
CA VAL A 81 -2.10 3.06 -13.31
C VAL A 81 -3.50 2.52 -13.57
N MET A 82 -4.04 1.74 -12.63
CA MET A 82 -5.39 1.20 -12.74
C MET A 82 -6.42 2.31 -12.52
N THR A 83 -7.51 2.28 -13.29
CA THR A 83 -8.64 3.19 -13.04
C THR A 83 -9.29 2.90 -11.68
N VAL A 84 -9.99 3.87 -11.12
CA VAL A 84 -10.74 3.74 -9.86
C VAL A 84 -11.71 2.54 -9.92
N ASP A 85 -12.47 2.41 -11.00
CA ASP A 85 -13.40 1.29 -11.18
C ASP A 85 -12.70 -0.07 -11.21
N HIS A 86 -11.52 -0.15 -11.84
CA HIS A 86 -10.75 -1.38 -11.89
C HIS A 86 -10.20 -1.75 -10.51
N LEU A 87 -9.72 -0.78 -9.73
CA LEU A 87 -9.31 -1.00 -8.33
C LEU A 87 -10.48 -1.45 -7.45
N LYS A 88 -11.66 -0.85 -7.60
CA LYS A 88 -12.88 -1.31 -6.90
C LYS A 88 -13.23 -2.76 -7.22
N MET A 89 -13.07 -3.17 -8.48
CA MET A 89 -13.24 -4.57 -8.88
C MET A 89 -12.23 -5.48 -8.16
N TRP A 90 -10.96 -5.09 -8.11
CA TRP A 90 -9.93 -5.81 -7.37
C TRP A 90 -10.27 -5.89 -5.87
N PHE A 91 -10.71 -4.80 -5.26
CA PHE A 91 -11.07 -4.78 -3.83
C PHE A 91 -12.19 -5.77 -3.52
N ARG A 92 -13.24 -5.85 -4.36
CA ARG A 92 -14.31 -6.85 -4.22
C ARG A 92 -13.77 -8.28 -4.27
N ARG A 93 -12.95 -8.59 -5.26
CA ARG A 93 -12.37 -9.93 -5.44
C ARG A 93 -11.46 -10.32 -4.27
N LEU A 94 -10.63 -9.40 -3.82
CA LEU A 94 -9.75 -9.62 -2.69
C LEU A 94 -10.52 -9.78 -1.39
N ALA A 95 -11.56 -8.99 -1.15
CA ALA A 95 -12.44 -9.16 0.01
C ALA A 95 -13.10 -10.55 0.03
N LEU A 96 -13.64 -11.02 -1.11
CA LEU A 96 -14.23 -12.37 -1.24
C LEU A 96 -13.18 -13.48 -1.02
N SER A 97 -11.90 -13.19 -1.21
CA SER A 97 -10.78 -14.09 -0.92
C SER A 97 -10.28 -13.99 0.53
N GLY A 98 -10.81 -13.04 1.32
CA GLY A 98 -10.48 -12.86 2.73
C GLY A 98 -9.39 -11.83 3.02
N TYR A 99 -8.91 -11.11 2.02
CA TYR A 99 -7.98 -10.00 2.23
C TYR A 99 -8.67 -8.85 2.96
N ASN A 100 -7.95 -8.26 3.92
CA ASN A 100 -8.44 -7.14 4.72
C ASN A 100 -7.45 -5.96 4.78
N MET A 101 -6.38 -6.02 4.00
CA MET A 101 -5.46 -4.90 3.79
C MET A 101 -5.00 -4.89 2.34
N ILE A 102 -4.96 -3.71 1.74
CA ILE A 102 -4.38 -3.47 0.42
C ILE A 102 -3.42 -2.31 0.54
N MET A 103 -2.18 -2.48 0.09
CA MET A 103 -1.21 -1.42 -0.08
C MET A 103 -1.17 -1.03 -1.55
N LEU A 104 -1.29 0.26 -1.84
CA LEU A 104 -1.11 0.80 -3.19
C LEU A 104 0.33 1.29 -3.33
N TYR A 105 1.15 0.53 -4.07
CA TYR A 105 2.51 0.93 -4.37
C TYR A 105 2.51 2.01 -5.44
N THR A 106 3.04 3.16 -5.07
CA THR A 106 3.18 4.33 -5.93
C THR A 106 4.60 4.88 -5.85
N GLU A 107 5.09 5.36 -6.98
CA GLU A 107 6.31 6.19 -7.03
C GLU A 107 5.89 7.65 -7.14
N ASP A 108 5.31 8.02 -8.29
CA ASP A 108 4.86 9.37 -8.60
C ASP A 108 3.39 9.42 -9.09
N THR A 109 2.62 8.34 -8.95
CA THR A 109 1.30 8.20 -9.57
C THR A 109 0.15 8.76 -8.71
N TYR A 110 0.38 9.93 -8.09
CA TYR A 110 -0.63 10.72 -7.37
C TYR A 110 -0.28 12.22 -7.48
N GLU A 111 -1.25 13.09 -7.34
CA GLU A 111 -1.07 14.53 -7.52
C GLU A 111 -0.50 15.18 -6.25
N LEU A 112 0.50 16.05 -6.41
CA LEU A 112 1.02 16.87 -5.32
C LEU A 112 0.80 18.36 -5.60
N PRO A 113 0.27 19.13 -4.64
CA PRO A 113 0.17 20.58 -4.76
C PRO A 113 1.53 21.23 -5.05
N ASP A 114 1.55 22.14 -6.01
CA ASP A 114 2.72 22.91 -6.43
C ASP A 114 3.89 22.08 -6.99
N GLU A 115 3.63 20.81 -7.40
CA GLU A 115 4.62 19.93 -8.00
C GLU A 115 4.16 19.47 -9.40
N PRO A 116 4.16 20.34 -10.43
CA PRO A 116 3.52 20.08 -11.72
C PRO A 116 4.17 18.95 -12.54
N PHE A 117 5.38 18.54 -12.19
CA PHE A 117 6.09 17.43 -12.84
C PHE A 117 5.99 16.12 -12.04
N PHE A 118 5.42 16.16 -10.84
CA PHE A 118 5.14 14.95 -10.07
C PHE A 118 3.93 14.24 -10.71
N GLY A 119 4.10 12.99 -11.12
CA GLY A 119 3.05 12.24 -11.83
C GLY A 119 2.71 12.74 -13.23
N HIS A 120 3.52 13.66 -13.80
CA HIS A 120 3.24 14.23 -15.12
C HIS A 120 3.18 13.15 -16.20
N LEU A 121 2.07 13.11 -16.94
CA LEU A 121 1.75 12.10 -17.96
C LEU A 121 1.71 10.65 -17.46
N ARG A 122 1.55 10.44 -16.16
CA ARG A 122 1.53 9.12 -15.55
C ARG A 122 0.13 8.61 -15.17
N GLY A 123 -0.92 9.42 -15.35
CA GLY A 123 -2.27 9.09 -14.89
C GLY A 123 -2.38 9.11 -13.36
N ALA A 124 -1.77 10.11 -12.73
CA ALA A 124 -1.73 10.30 -11.29
C ALA A 124 -3.15 10.37 -10.70
N TYR A 125 -3.35 9.70 -9.55
CA TYR A 125 -4.60 9.77 -8.79
C TYR A 125 -4.76 11.13 -8.12
N THR A 126 -5.96 11.67 -8.18
CA THR A 126 -6.35 12.83 -7.39
C THR A 126 -6.59 12.46 -5.92
N LEU A 127 -6.61 13.45 -5.05
CA LEU A 127 -6.94 13.26 -3.63
C LEU A 127 -8.34 12.66 -3.46
N GLU A 128 -9.29 13.14 -4.27
CA GLU A 128 -10.69 12.69 -4.26
C GLU A 128 -10.82 11.22 -4.70
N GLU A 129 -10.09 10.80 -5.72
CA GLU A 129 -10.08 9.40 -6.18
C GLU A 129 -9.54 8.45 -5.12
N ILE A 130 -8.47 8.82 -4.42
CA ILE A 130 -7.95 8.00 -3.32
C ILE A 130 -8.92 7.96 -2.14
N ARG A 131 -9.58 9.07 -1.80
CA ARG A 131 -10.64 9.09 -0.77
C ARG A 131 -11.82 8.18 -1.14
N GLU A 132 -12.26 8.23 -2.39
CA GLU A 132 -13.32 7.36 -2.90
C GLU A 132 -12.94 5.88 -2.78
N LEU A 133 -11.70 5.53 -3.10
CA LEU A 133 -11.17 4.18 -2.94
C LEU A 133 -11.10 3.76 -1.47
N ASP A 134 -10.68 4.64 -0.57
CA ASP A 134 -10.62 4.37 0.88
C ASP A 134 -12.01 4.11 1.46
N GLU A 135 -12.98 4.94 1.14
CA GLU A 135 -14.37 4.74 1.58
C GLU A 135 -14.95 3.43 1.06
N TYR A 136 -14.69 3.10 -0.21
CA TYR A 136 -15.13 1.86 -0.80
C TYR A 136 -14.47 0.63 -0.14
N ALA A 137 -13.16 0.68 0.10
CA ALA A 137 -12.41 -0.36 0.80
C ALA A 137 -12.94 -0.62 2.22
N LYS A 138 -13.25 0.45 2.96
CA LYS A 138 -13.86 0.36 4.30
C LYS A 138 -15.19 -0.40 4.30
N CYS A 139 -16.04 -0.19 3.30
CA CYS A 139 -17.30 -0.92 3.17
C CYS A 139 -17.09 -2.44 3.01
N LEU A 140 -15.95 -2.85 2.46
CA LEU A 140 -15.56 -4.24 2.28
C LEU A 140 -14.76 -4.82 3.46
N GLY A 141 -14.48 -4.01 4.49
CA GLY A 141 -13.63 -4.39 5.62
C GLY A 141 -12.13 -4.46 5.27
N ILE A 142 -11.72 -3.72 4.26
CA ILE A 142 -10.33 -3.60 3.81
C ILE A 142 -9.76 -2.27 4.33
N GLU A 143 -8.58 -2.33 4.93
CA GLU A 143 -7.76 -1.16 5.22
C GLU A 143 -6.92 -0.83 3.98
N LEU A 144 -7.08 0.37 3.44
CA LEU A 144 -6.25 0.87 2.35
C LEU A 144 -5.04 1.61 2.93
N VAL A 145 -3.84 1.27 2.47
CA VAL A 145 -2.57 1.83 2.95
C VAL A 145 -1.77 2.36 1.78
N GLY A 146 -1.31 3.61 1.87
CA GLY A 146 -0.39 4.19 0.90
C GLY A 146 1.00 3.54 1.02
N CYS A 147 1.59 3.19 -0.11
CA CYS A 147 2.96 2.73 -0.18
C CYS A 147 3.71 3.62 -1.16
N ILE A 148 4.51 4.53 -0.59
CA ILE A 148 5.27 5.55 -1.32
C ILE A 148 6.76 5.24 -1.31
N GLN A 149 7.50 5.98 -2.11
CA GLN A 149 8.95 5.93 -2.14
C GLN A 149 9.53 7.24 -1.62
N THR A 150 10.36 7.16 -0.58
CA THR A 150 10.93 8.36 0.07
C THR A 150 12.45 8.49 -0.06
N LEU A 151 13.11 7.55 -0.73
CA LEU A 151 14.56 7.59 -0.93
C LEU A 151 14.99 7.09 -2.33
N GLY A 152 14.73 5.83 -2.67
CA GLY A 152 14.98 5.21 -3.98
C GLY A 152 13.75 5.19 -4.88
N HIS A 153 13.87 4.59 -6.08
CA HIS A 153 12.78 4.40 -7.06
C HIS A 153 12.07 5.70 -7.50
N LEU A 154 12.80 6.81 -7.57
CA LEU A 154 12.22 8.12 -7.87
C LEU A 154 12.71 8.69 -9.21
N GLU A 155 13.26 7.87 -10.09
CA GLU A 155 13.76 8.26 -11.41
C GLU A 155 12.70 8.97 -12.26
N GLN A 156 11.42 8.61 -12.09
CA GLN A 156 10.34 9.23 -12.84
C GLN A 156 10.10 10.70 -12.44
N ILE A 157 10.45 11.05 -11.21
CA ILE A 157 10.36 12.42 -10.69
C ILE A 157 11.66 13.17 -10.97
N ILE A 158 12.79 12.63 -10.52
CA ILE A 158 14.05 13.35 -10.51
C ILE A 158 14.73 13.46 -11.89
N LYS A 159 14.18 12.80 -12.91
CA LYS A 159 14.56 13.01 -14.33
C LYS A 159 14.24 14.41 -14.84
N TRP A 160 13.26 15.10 -14.23
CA TRP A 160 12.85 16.44 -14.65
C TRP A 160 13.88 17.47 -14.17
N GLY A 161 14.91 17.70 -15.01
CA GLY A 161 15.94 18.71 -14.75
C GLY A 161 15.35 20.10 -14.57
N GLY A 162 15.98 20.90 -13.71
CA GLY A 162 15.48 22.21 -13.31
C GLY A 162 14.45 22.17 -12.19
N ALA A 163 13.48 21.27 -12.22
CA ALA A 163 12.47 21.12 -11.16
C ALA A 163 13.04 20.41 -9.93
N TYR A 164 13.65 19.23 -10.13
CA TYR A 164 14.11 18.36 -9.05
C TYR A 164 15.62 18.21 -8.93
N ASP A 165 16.40 19.03 -9.63
CA ASP A 165 17.86 18.97 -9.55
C ASP A 165 18.40 19.10 -8.13
N LYS A 166 17.75 19.91 -7.30
CA LYS A 166 18.23 20.15 -5.93
C LYS A 166 18.01 18.97 -5.00
N VAL A 167 17.02 18.13 -5.27
CA VAL A 167 16.68 16.96 -4.45
C VAL A 167 17.30 15.67 -4.96
N ARG A 168 17.98 15.69 -6.10
CA ARG A 168 18.59 14.53 -6.74
C ARG A 168 19.99 14.28 -6.23
N ASP A 169 20.26 13.09 -5.69
CA ASP A 169 21.60 12.55 -5.47
C ASP A 169 22.11 11.84 -6.73
N THR A 170 21.52 10.72 -7.08
CA THR A 170 21.83 9.90 -8.25
C THR A 170 20.69 9.91 -9.28
N ALA A 171 20.64 8.94 -10.18
CA ALA A 171 19.56 8.83 -11.17
C ALA A 171 18.22 8.43 -10.57
N SER A 172 18.19 7.73 -9.43
CA SER A 172 17.00 7.18 -8.78
C SER A 172 16.86 7.54 -7.29
N VAL A 173 17.91 8.11 -6.68
CA VAL A 173 18.01 8.34 -5.23
C VAL A 173 17.95 9.82 -4.89
N LEU A 174 17.19 10.15 -3.84
CA LEU A 174 17.10 11.51 -3.31
C LEU A 174 18.37 11.91 -2.54
N LEU A 175 18.67 13.21 -2.58
CA LEU A 175 19.79 13.81 -1.86
C LEU A 175 19.45 13.93 -0.37
N VAL A 176 20.15 13.14 0.44
CA VAL A 176 20.04 13.18 1.91
C VAL A 176 20.60 14.51 2.43
N ASP A 177 20.05 15.01 3.52
CA ASP A 177 20.40 16.27 4.18
C ASP A 177 20.06 17.56 3.40
N GLU A 178 19.48 17.45 2.22
CA GLU A 178 18.96 18.61 1.50
C GLU A 178 17.57 18.97 2.03
N PRO A 179 17.35 20.20 2.55
CA PRO A 179 16.05 20.59 3.10
C PRO A 179 14.87 20.45 2.14
N LYS A 180 15.09 20.65 0.84
CA LYS A 180 14.07 20.50 -0.20
C LYS A 180 13.61 19.06 -0.40
N THR A 181 14.50 18.08 -0.14
CA THR A 181 14.14 16.66 -0.12
C THR A 181 13.07 16.39 0.92
N TYR A 182 13.26 16.91 2.13
CA TYR A 182 12.28 16.68 3.21
C TYR A 182 11.01 17.50 3.04
N ALA A 183 11.08 18.67 2.42
CA ALA A 183 9.89 19.43 2.05
C ALA A 183 9.02 18.68 1.00
N LEU A 184 9.66 18.03 0.02
CA LEU A 184 8.96 17.17 -0.94
C LEU A 184 8.33 15.95 -0.26
N ILE A 185 9.09 15.24 0.59
CA ILE A 185 8.59 14.08 1.33
C ILE A 185 7.44 14.47 2.27
N GLU A 186 7.49 15.63 2.91
CA GLU A 186 6.40 16.14 3.76
C GLU A 186 5.10 16.31 2.97
N LYS A 187 5.16 16.85 1.74
CA LYS A 187 4.00 16.93 0.83
C LYS A 187 3.46 15.53 0.48
N MET A 188 4.36 14.59 0.16
CA MET A 188 3.98 13.21 -0.15
C MET A 188 3.23 12.55 1.02
N ILE A 189 3.79 12.65 2.23
CA ILE A 189 3.17 12.11 3.46
C ILE A 189 1.84 12.80 3.75
N ALA A 190 1.76 14.12 3.58
CA ALA A 190 0.54 14.89 3.81
C ALA A 190 -0.61 14.43 2.89
N PHE A 191 -0.35 14.23 1.60
CA PHE A 191 -1.34 13.71 0.65
C PHE A 191 -1.97 12.40 1.15
N TRP A 192 -1.15 11.41 1.51
CA TRP A 192 -1.65 10.10 1.94
C TRP A 192 -2.30 10.13 3.33
N SER A 193 -1.80 10.99 4.24
CA SER A 193 -2.44 11.21 5.55
C SER A 193 -3.82 11.85 5.43
N GLU A 194 -4.01 12.71 4.45
CA GLU A 194 -5.29 13.38 4.19
C GLU A 194 -6.27 12.49 3.42
N ALA A 195 -5.75 11.67 2.49
CA ALA A 195 -6.55 10.82 1.62
C ALA A 195 -7.12 9.59 2.34
N LEU A 196 -6.38 8.99 3.28
CA LEU A 196 -6.69 7.70 3.86
C LEU A 196 -7.08 7.78 5.35
N GLY A 197 -8.01 6.93 5.74
CA GLY A 197 -8.34 6.71 7.15
C GLY A 197 -7.34 5.83 7.91
N SER A 198 -6.48 5.08 7.21
CA SER A 198 -5.40 4.32 7.82
C SER A 198 -4.41 5.23 8.54
N ARG A 199 -3.87 4.74 9.66
CA ARG A 199 -2.74 5.39 10.34
C ARG A 199 -1.41 4.69 10.06
N ARG A 200 -1.36 3.82 9.08
CA ARG A 200 -0.16 3.18 8.55
C ARG A 200 0.21 3.78 7.20
N ILE A 201 1.50 3.89 6.94
CA ILE A 201 2.05 4.25 5.64
C ILE A 201 3.30 3.42 5.38
N HIS A 202 3.49 2.93 4.17
CA HIS A 202 4.76 2.32 3.77
C HIS A 202 5.60 3.35 3.05
N ILE A 203 6.78 3.64 3.55
CA ILE A 203 7.67 4.71 3.06
C ILE A 203 8.76 4.24 2.10
N GLY A 204 8.71 2.97 1.67
CA GLY A 204 9.65 2.40 0.71
C GLY A 204 11.05 2.23 1.26
N MET A 205 12.00 2.96 0.70
CA MET A 205 13.43 3.02 1.04
C MET A 205 14.25 1.79 0.62
N ASP A 206 13.72 0.99 -0.31
CA ASP A 206 14.39 -0.18 -0.87
C ASP A 206 15.38 0.20 -2.00
N GLU A 207 16.27 -0.73 -2.30
CA GLU A 207 17.18 -0.75 -3.46
C GLU A 207 18.03 0.52 -3.67
N THR A 208 18.37 1.24 -2.62
CA THR A 208 19.17 2.47 -2.67
C THR A 208 20.69 2.19 -2.71
N HIS A 209 21.12 1.37 -3.68
CA HIS A 209 22.49 0.83 -3.74
C HIS A 209 23.58 1.88 -3.94
N ASP A 210 23.26 2.97 -4.62
CA ASP A 210 24.16 4.10 -4.93
C ASP A 210 23.92 5.32 -4.03
N LEU A 211 23.28 5.13 -2.87
CA LEU A 211 23.07 6.17 -1.87
C LEU A 211 24.38 6.86 -1.47
N GLY A 212 24.40 8.18 -1.60
CA GLY A 212 25.57 8.99 -1.28
C GLY A 212 26.72 8.87 -2.29
N ARG A 213 26.47 8.37 -3.51
CA ARG A 213 27.50 8.18 -4.55
C ARG A 213 27.37 9.17 -5.72
N GLY A 214 26.43 10.10 -5.64
CA GLY A 214 26.22 11.16 -6.61
C GLY A 214 26.57 12.55 -6.04
N ARG A 215 25.57 13.45 -6.08
CA ARG A 215 25.77 14.83 -5.59
C ARG A 215 26.08 14.93 -4.11
N PHE A 216 25.67 13.95 -3.32
CA PHE A 216 26.07 13.90 -1.91
C PHE A 216 27.58 13.82 -1.79
N LEU A 217 28.20 12.91 -2.53
CA LEU A 217 29.67 12.74 -2.55
C LEU A 217 30.38 14.02 -2.99
N ASP A 218 29.87 14.67 -4.06
CA ASP A 218 30.45 15.90 -4.57
C ASP A 218 30.40 17.06 -3.57
N LYS A 219 29.31 17.15 -2.81
CA LYS A 219 29.01 18.26 -1.92
C LYS A 219 29.59 18.09 -0.51
N PHE A 220 29.54 16.86 0.01
CA PHE A 220 29.84 16.57 1.42
C PHE A 220 31.00 15.58 1.63
N GLY A 221 31.51 14.96 0.56
CA GLY A 221 32.52 13.91 0.64
C GLY A 221 31.89 12.53 0.91
N TYR A 222 32.78 11.55 1.10
CA TYR A 222 32.35 10.17 1.35
C TYR A 222 31.77 9.99 2.74
N GLU A 223 30.61 9.36 2.79
CA GLU A 223 30.01 8.86 4.03
C GLU A 223 29.47 7.43 3.82
N SER A 224 29.37 6.67 4.91
CA SER A 224 28.80 5.32 4.90
C SER A 224 27.32 5.36 4.45
N GLY A 225 26.96 4.50 3.52
CA GLY A 225 25.54 4.36 3.11
C GLY A 225 24.62 3.98 4.26
N PHE A 226 25.13 3.19 5.23
CA PHE A 226 24.36 2.82 6.43
C PHE A 226 24.04 4.03 7.32
N GLU A 227 25.02 4.91 7.54
CA GLU A 227 24.82 6.14 8.32
C GLU A 227 23.84 7.09 7.62
N LEU A 228 24.01 7.28 6.29
CA LEU A 228 23.10 8.08 5.48
C LEU A 228 21.67 7.56 5.53
N PHE A 229 21.51 6.25 5.37
CA PHE A 229 20.19 5.59 5.41
C PHE A 229 19.49 5.79 6.75
N ASN A 230 20.18 5.54 7.86
CA ASN A 230 19.63 5.72 9.21
C ASN A 230 19.28 7.17 9.50
N ARG A 231 20.13 8.12 9.10
CA ARG A 231 19.87 9.55 9.29
C ARG A 231 18.64 10.01 8.49
N HIS A 232 18.53 9.56 7.24
CA HIS A 232 17.36 9.83 6.41
C HIS A 232 16.09 9.23 7.00
N LEU A 233 16.12 7.96 7.37
CA LEU A 233 15.00 7.28 8.03
C LEU A 233 14.55 8.01 9.30
N GLY A 234 15.49 8.48 10.12
CA GLY A 234 15.18 9.27 11.31
C GLY A 234 14.33 10.51 10.99
N LYS A 235 14.73 11.26 9.95
CA LYS A 235 14.01 12.46 9.50
C LYS A 235 12.63 12.13 8.92
N VAL A 236 12.52 11.09 8.10
CA VAL A 236 11.22 10.65 7.54
C VAL A 236 10.28 10.15 8.63
N ASN A 237 10.79 9.42 9.64
CA ASN A 237 10.02 9.01 10.80
C ASN A 237 9.43 10.19 11.57
N GLU A 238 10.19 11.28 11.75
CA GLU A 238 9.66 12.49 12.41
C GLU A 238 8.55 13.15 11.58
N LEU A 239 8.65 13.16 10.24
CA LEU A 239 7.59 13.64 9.37
C LEU A 239 6.32 12.77 9.49
N CYS A 240 6.48 11.44 9.48
CA CYS A 240 5.35 10.51 9.70
C CYS A 240 4.69 10.72 11.07
N LYS A 241 5.47 10.88 12.14
CA LYS A 241 4.94 11.17 13.50
C LYS A 241 4.13 12.47 13.54
N LYS A 242 4.63 13.54 12.92
CA LYS A 242 3.90 14.82 12.81
C LYS A 242 2.54 14.64 12.11
N ALA A 243 2.49 13.79 11.07
CA ALA A 243 1.27 13.45 10.35
C ALA A 243 0.36 12.42 11.09
N GLY A 244 0.78 11.92 12.26
CA GLY A 244 0.05 10.90 13.01
C GLY A 244 0.05 9.53 12.36
N LEU A 245 1.09 9.21 11.58
CA LEU A 245 1.25 7.96 10.84
C LEU A 245 2.32 7.05 11.46
N ALA A 246 2.09 5.75 11.41
CA ALA A 246 3.05 4.70 11.77
C ALA A 246 3.71 4.17 10.47
N PRO A 247 5.00 4.45 10.23
CA PRO A 247 5.68 4.04 9.02
C PRO A 247 6.07 2.57 9.03
N MET A 248 6.04 1.95 7.83
CA MET A 248 6.61 0.66 7.49
C MET A 248 7.67 0.88 6.41
N ILE A 249 8.72 0.06 6.38
CA ILE A 249 9.78 0.12 5.37
C ILE A 249 10.11 -1.28 4.86
N TRP A 250 10.79 -1.34 3.71
CA TRP A 250 11.48 -2.55 3.29
C TRP A 250 12.74 -2.74 4.13
N SER A 251 13.06 -3.98 4.47
CA SER A 251 14.22 -4.29 5.33
C SER A 251 15.50 -4.63 4.56
N ASP A 252 15.44 -4.74 3.24
CA ASP A 252 16.52 -5.18 2.37
C ASP A 252 17.82 -4.38 2.56
N MET A 253 17.71 -3.04 2.62
CA MET A 253 18.89 -2.18 2.76
C MET A 253 19.55 -2.28 4.13
N TYR A 254 18.82 -2.67 5.18
CA TYR A 254 19.45 -2.94 6.47
C TYR A 254 20.41 -4.12 6.41
N PHE A 255 20.03 -5.18 5.70
CA PHE A 255 20.90 -6.34 5.51
C PHE A 255 22.08 -5.99 4.59
N ARG A 256 21.82 -5.33 3.47
CA ARG A 256 22.87 -4.98 2.51
C ARG A 256 23.89 -3.97 3.02
N LEU A 257 23.43 -2.86 3.60
CA LEU A 257 24.33 -1.78 4.02
C LEU A 257 25.14 -2.11 5.28
N SER A 258 24.66 -3.05 6.10
CA SER A 258 25.38 -3.50 7.29
C SER A 258 26.39 -4.61 7.00
N ASN A 259 26.31 -5.27 5.84
CA ASN A 259 27.20 -6.37 5.45
C ASN A 259 28.39 -5.84 4.66
N ALA A 260 29.61 -6.31 4.99
CA ALA A 260 30.86 -5.91 4.32
C ALA A 260 30.83 -6.18 2.80
N ASP A 261 30.23 -7.29 2.40
CA ASP A 261 30.10 -7.69 0.99
C ASP A 261 28.86 -7.11 0.30
N GLN A 262 28.07 -6.32 1.01
CA GLN A 262 26.81 -5.74 0.54
C GLN A 262 25.81 -6.78 0.00
N ASN A 263 25.82 -7.97 0.57
CA ASN A 263 24.88 -9.04 0.29
C ASN A 263 23.72 -9.05 1.27
N TYR A 264 22.61 -9.73 0.87
CA TYR A 264 21.45 -9.93 1.76
C TYR A 264 21.70 -10.97 2.85
N TYR A 265 22.73 -11.80 2.70
CA TYR A 265 23.07 -12.89 3.61
C TYR A 265 24.57 -12.85 3.92
N ASP A 266 24.92 -13.02 5.20
CA ASP A 266 26.27 -13.37 5.61
C ASP A 266 26.47 -14.86 5.28
N LEU A 267 27.39 -15.13 4.36
CA LEU A 267 27.77 -16.49 3.97
C LEU A 267 28.99 -16.95 4.76
#